data_3a7f19a4a76434aa1b7d182576032264
#
_entry.id   3a7f19a4a76434aa1b7d182576032264
#
_cell.length_a   1.000
_cell.length_b   1.000
_cell.length_c   1.000
_cell.angle_alpha   90.00
_cell.angle_beta   90.00
_cell.angle_gamma   90.00
#
_symmetry.space_group_name_H-M   'P 1'
#
loop_
_entity.id
_entity.type
_entity.pdbx_description
1 polymer ?
#
loop_
_entity_poly.entity_id
_entity_poly.type
_entity_poly.pdbx_seq_one_letter_code
_entity_poly.pdbx_strand_id
1 'polypeptide(L)'
;MGNLPHIVAQHAHARAHIIERGMHRLIESGECGIFGQNWVGRILPLGLGVQVAGEVAGIVSIDRERSHALLDCPMAHLVPKKFKVVVMDIHVVDHPLAASRLTLMRDARSDNSAFRAALKDLGAMLVYEASRDLAVENFDCATPVSTAQGTRLQDPPIIVPIIRAGLGMVDPALSMIPDAQVGFIGMARNEETHEPVPYLEALPEDLTGRTVFVVDPMLATGGSLLHALRLLAGRGATDITAICMVSAQPGVDALAESDLPVRLVTAAIDPSLNEDAYIVPGLGDAGDRLYGPRNIDL
;
A
#
# COMPACT_ATOMS: atom_id res chain seq x y z
N MET A 1 37.34 -6.45 14.41
CA MET A 1 36.54 -5.69 13.44
C MET A 1 36.71 -6.36 12.07
N GLY A 2 35.89 -7.33 11.75
CA GLY A 2 36.04 -8.22 10.59
C GLY A 2 34.72 -8.28 9.82
N ASN A 3 34.77 -7.80 8.58
CA ASN A 3 34.03 -8.21 7.37
C ASN A 3 32.52 -8.49 7.44
N LEU A 4 31.70 -7.52 7.81
CA LEU A 4 30.24 -7.56 7.57
C LEU A 4 29.86 -7.54 6.05
N PRO A 5 30.55 -6.86 5.13
CA PRO A 5 30.16 -6.83 3.71
C PRO A 5 30.27 -8.18 2.99
N HIS A 6 31.24 -9.04 3.38
CA HIS A 6 31.44 -10.33 2.72
C HIS A 6 30.35 -11.38 3.05
N ILE A 7 29.79 -11.32 4.22
CA ILE A 7 28.73 -12.27 4.65
C ILE A 7 27.42 -11.96 3.94
N VAL A 8 27.08 -10.69 3.75
CA VAL A 8 25.85 -10.27 3.04
C VAL A 8 25.92 -10.65 1.55
N ALA A 9 27.07 -10.48 0.89
CA ALA A 9 27.25 -10.87 -0.50
C ALA A 9 27.20 -12.40 -0.71
N GLN A 10 27.76 -13.19 0.21
CA GLN A 10 27.67 -14.65 0.13
C GLN A 10 26.24 -15.18 0.34
N HIS A 11 25.44 -14.55 1.20
CA HIS A 11 24.05 -14.93 1.39
C HIS A 11 23.16 -14.53 0.20
N ALA A 12 23.43 -13.42 -0.46
CA ALA A 12 22.74 -13.03 -1.69
C ALA A 12 23.04 -14.00 -2.85
N HIS A 13 24.31 -14.40 -3.02
CA HIS A 13 24.71 -15.38 -4.04
C HIS A 13 24.13 -16.78 -3.79
N ALA A 14 24.14 -17.24 -2.54
CA ALA A 14 23.53 -18.53 -2.17
C ALA A 14 22.01 -18.53 -2.38
N ARG A 15 21.33 -17.40 -2.16
CA ARG A 15 19.88 -17.25 -2.41
C ARG A 15 19.54 -17.24 -3.89
N ALA A 16 20.33 -16.58 -4.74
CA ALA A 16 20.15 -16.60 -6.19
C ALA A 16 20.28 -18.03 -6.76
N HIS A 17 21.27 -18.81 -6.31
CA HIS A 17 21.45 -20.21 -6.69
C HIS A 17 20.33 -21.16 -6.18
N ILE A 18 19.67 -20.82 -5.08
CA ILE A 18 18.51 -21.59 -4.57
C ILE A 18 17.26 -21.29 -5.41
N ILE A 19 17.07 -20.05 -5.83
CA ILE A 19 15.96 -19.65 -6.72
C ILE A 19 16.11 -20.32 -8.08
N GLU A 20 17.30 -20.27 -8.67
CA GLU A 20 17.62 -20.90 -9.96
C GLU A 20 17.37 -22.42 -9.95
N ARG A 21 17.85 -23.12 -8.92
CA ARG A 21 17.64 -24.57 -8.74
C ARG A 21 16.18 -24.91 -8.41
N GLY A 22 15.47 -24.04 -7.69
CA GLY A 22 14.05 -24.22 -7.38
C GLY A 22 13.19 -24.09 -8.64
N MET A 23 13.43 -23.14 -9.50
CA MET A 23 12.74 -22.98 -10.79
C MET A 23 13.07 -24.13 -11.76
N HIS A 24 14.31 -24.57 -11.86
CA HIS A 24 14.69 -25.70 -12.70
C HIS A 24 13.97 -26.99 -12.25
N ARG A 25 13.88 -27.25 -10.96
CA ARG A 25 13.13 -28.43 -10.42
C ARG A 25 11.64 -28.34 -10.66
N LEU A 26 11.02 -27.17 -10.56
CA LEU A 26 9.59 -26.97 -10.83
C LEU A 26 9.25 -27.21 -12.30
N ILE A 27 10.15 -26.83 -13.21
CA ILE A 27 10.00 -27.08 -14.66
C ILE A 27 10.21 -28.56 -14.97
N GLU A 28 11.22 -29.20 -14.36
CA GLU A 28 11.53 -30.61 -14.59
C GLU A 28 10.58 -31.59 -13.88
N SER A 29 10.01 -31.20 -12.72
CA SER A 29 9.09 -32.06 -11.97
C SER A 29 7.65 -32.04 -12.49
N GLY A 30 7.30 -31.15 -13.43
CA GLY A 30 5.92 -31.01 -13.93
C GLY A 30 4.95 -30.46 -12.89
N GLU A 31 5.43 -29.96 -11.76
CA GLU A 31 4.60 -29.31 -10.71
C GLU A 31 4.13 -27.90 -11.11
N CYS A 32 4.63 -27.36 -12.23
CA CYS A 32 4.03 -26.26 -12.95
C CYS A 32 2.99 -26.81 -13.94
N GLY A 33 1.80 -27.05 -13.48
CA GLY A 33 0.70 -27.48 -14.34
C GLY A 33 -0.05 -26.27 -14.90
N ILE A 34 -0.34 -26.30 -16.21
CA ILE A 34 -1.33 -25.41 -16.81
C ILE A 34 -2.69 -25.94 -16.40
N PHE A 35 -3.35 -25.29 -15.43
CA PHE A 35 -4.75 -25.52 -15.12
C PHE A 35 -5.57 -24.36 -15.69
N GLY A 36 -6.15 -24.56 -16.87
CA GLY A 36 -6.90 -23.52 -17.56
C GLY A 36 -6.00 -22.37 -18.06
N GLN A 37 -6.54 -21.18 -18.23
CA GLN A 37 -5.83 -20.01 -18.76
C GLN A 37 -4.97 -19.25 -17.73
N ASN A 38 -4.73 -19.81 -16.54
CA ASN A 38 -4.01 -19.14 -15.45
C ASN A 38 -2.80 -19.97 -14.99
N TRP A 39 -1.65 -19.31 -14.89
CA TRP A 39 -0.47 -19.87 -14.25
C TRP A 39 -0.47 -19.49 -12.77
N VAL A 40 -0.45 -20.51 -11.89
CA VAL A 40 -0.23 -20.28 -10.46
C VAL A 40 1.05 -21.00 -10.07
N GLY A 41 2.10 -20.25 -9.82
CA GLY A 41 3.36 -20.76 -9.29
C GLY A 41 3.56 -20.28 -7.86
N ARG A 42 3.75 -21.19 -6.91
CA ARG A 42 4.07 -20.86 -5.54
C ARG A 42 5.55 -21.16 -5.29
N ILE A 43 6.39 -20.14 -5.20
CA ILE A 43 7.79 -20.31 -4.79
C ILE A 43 7.84 -20.28 -3.26
N LEU A 44 7.80 -21.48 -2.64
CA LEU A 44 8.12 -21.67 -1.23
C LEU A 44 9.63 -21.95 -1.14
N PRO A 45 10.45 -21.26 -0.33
CA PRO A 45 10.19 -20.71 1.01
C PRO A 45 10.33 -19.19 1.15
N LEU A 46 10.17 -18.40 0.12
CA LEU A 46 10.44 -16.96 0.17
C LEU A 46 9.19 -16.08 0.33
N GLY A 47 8.00 -16.68 0.45
CA GLY A 47 6.75 -15.94 0.61
C GLY A 47 6.37 -15.06 -0.61
N LEU A 48 7.03 -15.24 -1.75
CA LEU A 48 6.71 -14.56 -3.01
C LEU A 48 5.58 -15.30 -3.70
N GLY A 49 4.40 -14.72 -3.75
CA GLY A 49 3.33 -15.15 -4.63
C GLY A 49 3.60 -14.59 -6.03
N VAL A 50 3.82 -15.47 -7.00
CA VAL A 50 3.81 -15.10 -8.42
C VAL A 50 2.48 -15.58 -8.97
N GLN A 51 1.60 -14.65 -9.33
CA GLN A 51 0.33 -14.95 -9.96
C GLN A 51 0.39 -14.44 -11.41
N VAL A 52 0.19 -15.35 -12.35
CA VAL A 52 0.12 -15.02 -13.77
C VAL A 52 -1.32 -15.23 -14.20
N ALA A 53 -2.02 -14.15 -14.48
CA ALA A 53 -3.41 -14.18 -14.94
C ALA A 53 -3.50 -13.93 -16.44
N GLY A 54 -4.14 -14.87 -17.20
CA GLY A 54 -4.53 -14.69 -18.60
C GLY A 54 -3.47 -14.95 -19.65
N GLU A 55 -3.89 -15.13 -20.90
CA GLU A 55 -3.06 -15.53 -22.06
C GLU A 55 -1.98 -14.50 -22.46
N VAL A 56 -1.97 -13.29 -21.95
CA VAL A 56 -1.16 -12.18 -22.50
C VAL A 56 -0.47 -11.27 -21.48
N ALA A 57 -0.81 -11.30 -20.19
CA ALA A 57 -0.19 -10.44 -19.20
C ALA A 57 0.05 -11.16 -17.88
N GLY A 58 1.27 -11.09 -17.37
CA GLY A 58 1.62 -11.53 -16.02
C GLY A 58 1.91 -10.32 -15.15
N ILE A 59 1.31 -10.27 -13.96
CA ILE A 59 1.57 -9.25 -12.96
C ILE A 59 2.37 -9.89 -11.84
N VAL A 60 3.50 -9.30 -11.52
CA VAL A 60 4.33 -9.68 -10.39
C VAL A 60 4.41 -8.47 -9.47
N SER A 61 3.74 -8.53 -8.32
CA SER A 61 3.94 -7.55 -7.27
C SER A 61 5.12 -7.96 -6.40
N ILE A 62 6.05 -7.05 -6.15
CA ILE A 62 7.26 -7.32 -5.40
C ILE A 62 7.46 -6.22 -4.37
N ASP A 63 7.77 -6.61 -3.15
CA ASP A 63 8.17 -5.73 -2.08
C ASP A 63 9.47 -4.98 -2.44
N ARG A 64 9.55 -3.69 -2.10
CA ARG A 64 10.67 -2.78 -2.40
C ARG A 64 12.04 -3.33 -2.01
N GLU A 65 12.15 -4.00 -0.88
CA GLU A 65 13.41 -4.61 -0.43
C GLU A 65 13.88 -5.75 -1.35
N ARG A 66 13.03 -6.27 -2.22
CA ARG A 66 13.26 -7.43 -3.08
C ARG A 66 13.29 -7.11 -4.58
N SER A 67 12.87 -5.91 -4.98
CA SER A 67 12.80 -5.49 -6.39
C SER A 67 14.17 -5.42 -7.05
N HIS A 68 15.22 -4.97 -6.34
CA HIS A 68 16.58 -4.92 -6.86
C HIS A 68 17.14 -6.29 -7.24
N ALA A 69 16.75 -7.35 -6.52
CA ALA A 69 17.24 -8.71 -6.78
C ALA A 69 16.69 -9.33 -8.07
N LEU A 70 15.58 -8.81 -8.60
CA LEU A 70 14.95 -9.31 -9.84
C LEU A 70 15.39 -8.58 -11.09
N LEU A 71 15.71 -7.29 -10.99
CA LEU A 71 16.25 -6.49 -12.09
C LEU A 71 17.68 -6.95 -12.48
N ASP A 72 18.44 -7.49 -11.52
CA ASP A 72 19.78 -8.06 -11.73
C ASP A 72 19.75 -9.57 -12.01
N CYS A 73 18.58 -10.19 -12.20
CA CYS A 73 18.48 -11.61 -12.50
C CYS A 73 18.95 -11.90 -13.93
N PRO A 74 19.97 -12.77 -14.14
CA PRO A 74 20.47 -13.13 -15.48
C PRO A 74 19.39 -13.75 -16.38
N MET A 75 18.26 -14.14 -15.83
CA MET A 75 17.13 -14.76 -16.53
C MET A 75 16.05 -13.78 -16.98
N ALA A 76 16.20 -12.47 -16.74
CA ALA A 76 15.26 -11.45 -17.23
C ALA A 76 15.02 -11.51 -18.75
N HIS A 77 15.99 -12.06 -19.53
CA HIS A 77 15.86 -12.27 -20.97
C HIS A 77 14.98 -13.46 -21.37
N LEU A 78 14.64 -14.36 -20.45
CA LEU A 78 13.75 -15.52 -20.69
C LEU A 78 12.28 -15.17 -20.49
N VAL A 79 11.96 -13.99 -19.95
CA VAL A 79 10.58 -13.51 -19.87
C VAL A 79 10.12 -13.22 -21.33
N PRO A 80 9.03 -13.84 -21.81
CA PRO A 80 8.54 -13.56 -23.15
C PRO A 80 8.30 -12.06 -23.34
N LYS A 81 8.72 -11.49 -24.47
CA LYS A 81 8.60 -10.04 -24.80
C LYS A 81 7.17 -9.46 -24.69
N LYS A 82 6.17 -10.31 -24.45
CA LYS A 82 4.76 -9.95 -24.24
C LYS A 82 4.34 -9.86 -22.77
N PHE A 83 5.25 -10.11 -21.81
CA PHE A 83 4.95 -9.94 -20.39
C PHE A 83 5.30 -8.53 -19.95
N LYS A 84 4.29 -7.77 -19.50
CA LYS A 84 4.48 -6.54 -18.79
C LYS A 84 4.67 -6.90 -17.31
N VAL A 85 5.88 -6.80 -16.79
CA VAL A 85 6.12 -6.87 -15.36
C VAL A 85 5.81 -5.49 -14.81
N VAL A 86 4.66 -5.35 -14.16
CA VAL A 86 4.33 -4.14 -13.42
C VAL A 86 4.85 -4.35 -12.01
N VAL A 87 5.86 -3.61 -11.64
CA VAL A 87 6.39 -3.60 -10.26
C VAL A 87 5.72 -2.43 -9.56
N MET A 88 4.75 -2.72 -8.71
CA MET A 88 4.17 -1.75 -7.79
C MET A 88 4.95 -1.78 -6.48
N ASP A 89 5.32 -0.62 -5.95
CA ASP A 89 5.96 -0.50 -4.63
C ASP A 89 4.89 -0.73 -3.54
N ILE A 90 4.98 -1.89 -2.87
CA ILE A 90 4.08 -2.27 -1.77
C ILE A 90 4.91 -2.44 -0.51
N HIS A 91 4.59 -1.64 0.50
CA HIS A 91 5.17 -1.75 1.82
C HIS A 91 4.14 -2.24 2.84
N VAL A 92 4.27 -3.50 3.26
CA VAL A 92 3.48 -4.06 4.37
C VAL A 92 4.27 -3.82 5.66
N VAL A 93 3.68 -3.06 6.58
CA VAL A 93 4.33 -2.68 7.85
C VAL A 93 4.33 -3.86 8.81
N ASP A 94 5.45 -4.59 8.85
CA ASP A 94 5.67 -5.71 9.77
C ASP A 94 6.24 -5.21 11.10
N HIS A 95 5.35 -4.72 11.98
CA HIS A 95 5.71 -4.23 13.30
C HIS A 95 4.74 -4.74 14.39
N PRO A 96 5.23 -5.24 15.54
CA PRO A 96 4.37 -5.79 16.60
C PRO A 96 3.29 -4.83 17.11
N LEU A 97 3.58 -3.54 17.20
CA LEU A 97 2.59 -2.53 17.61
C LEU A 97 1.51 -2.34 16.53
N ALA A 98 1.89 -2.30 15.25
CA ALA A 98 0.93 -2.22 14.15
C ALA A 98 0.00 -3.44 14.14
N ALA A 99 0.56 -4.64 14.27
CA ALA A 99 -0.20 -5.89 14.35
C ALA A 99 -1.16 -5.90 15.57
N SER A 100 -0.71 -5.40 16.72
CA SER A 100 -1.55 -5.28 17.92
C SER A 100 -2.73 -4.32 17.70
N ARG A 101 -2.51 -3.16 17.09
CA ARG A 101 -3.58 -2.19 16.80
C ARG A 101 -4.54 -2.72 15.74
N LEU A 102 -4.02 -3.36 14.71
CA LEU A 102 -4.86 -4.03 13.70
C LEU A 102 -5.73 -5.12 14.33
N THR A 103 -5.21 -5.89 15.29
CA THR A 103 -5.99 -6.90 16.02
C THR A 103 -7.19 -6.28 16.74
N LEU A 104 -7.00 -5.14 17.43
CA LEU A 104 -8.10 -4.41 18.06
C LEU A 104 -9.13 -3.91 17.04
N MET A 105 -8.69 -3.46 15.88
CA MET A 105 -9.61 -3.03 14.81
C MET A 105 -10.40 -4.20 14.22
N ARG A 106 -9.80 -5.39 14.14
CA ARG A 106 -10.47 -6.60 13.63
C ARG A 106 -11.46 -7.20 14.63
N ASP A 107 -11.26 -7.00 15.94
CA ASP A 107 -12.11 -7.60 16.97
C ASP A 107 -13.53 -7.02 16.90
N ALA A 108 -14.52 -7.89 16.64
CA ALA A 108 -15.93 -7.51 16.58
C ALA A 108 -16.47 -6.98 17.91
N ARG A 109 -15.81 -7.28 19.04
CA ARG A 109 -16.15 -6.78 20.38
C ARG A 109 -15.65 -5.37 20.64
N SER A 110 -14.74 -4.86 19.85
CA SER A 110 -14.25 -3.49 19.97
C SER A 110 -15.39 -2.52 19.62
N ASP A 111 -15.75 -1.68 20.57
CA ASP A 111 -16.70 -0.60 20.34
C ASP A 111 -16.10 0.50 19.44
N ASN A 112 -16.94 1.47 19.05
CA ASN A 112 -16.51 2.56 18.19
C ASN A 112 -15.38 3.41 18.80
N SER A 113 -15.31 3.50 20.13
CA SER A 113 -14.26 4.25 20.83
C SER A 113 -12.92 3.53 20.72
N ALA A 114 -12.90 2.23 21.02
CA ALA A 114 -11.72 1.39 20.91
C ALA A 114 -11.24 1.30 19.45
N PHE A 115 -12.17 1.18 18.48
CA PHE A 115 -11.86 1.19 17.07
C PHE A 115 -11.18 2.50 16.63
N ARG A 116 -11.76 3.67 17.00
CA ARG A 116 -11.19 4.98 16.69
C ARG A 116 -9.80 5.17 17.29
N ALA A 117 -9.60 4.73 18.55
CA ALA A 117 -8.30 4.81 19.20
C ALA A 117 -7.25 3.95 18.47
N ALA A 118 -7.59 2.70 18.14
CA ALA A 118 -6.71 1.79 17.43
C ALA A 118 -6.38 2.29 16.02
N LEU A 119 -7.38 2.85 15.30
CA LEU A 119 -7.18 3.45 13.98
C LEU A 119 -6.25 4.66 14.04
N LYS A 120 -6.42 5.52 15.04
CA LYS A 120 -5.53 6.68 15.24
C LYS A 120 -4.08 6.26 15.46
N ASP A 121 -3.85 5.29 16.34
CA ASP A 121 -2.51 4.79 16.63
C ASP A 121 -1.88 4.13 15.39
N LEU A 122 -2.62 3.22 14.72
CA LEU A 122 -2.13 2.54 13.52
C LEU A 122 -1.91 3.53 12.37
N GLY A 123 -2.82 4.51 12.20
CA GLY A 123 -2.69 5.55 11.18
C GLY A 123 -1.41 6.35 11.33
N ALA A 124 -1.06 6.75 12.56
CA ALA A 124 0.20 7.44 12.81
C ALA A 124 1.42 6.57 12.45
N MET A 125 1.40 5.27 12.77
CA MET A 125 2.48 4.34 12.40
C MET A 125 2.62 4.19 10.87
N LEU A 126 1.50 4.07 10.15
CA LEU A 126 1.54 3.94 8.70
C LEU A 126 2.01 5.22 8.01
N VAL A 127 1.59 6.40 8.51
CA VAL A 127 2.07 7.69 8.00
C VAL A 127 3.57 7.86 8.29
N TYR A 128 4.05 7.44 9.47
CA TYR A 128 5.47 7.42 9.80
C TYR A 128 6.27 6.59 8.79
N GLU A 129 5.81 5.39 8.47
CA GLU A 129 6.48 4.54 7.46
C GLU A 129 6.37 5.14 6.05
N ALA A 130 5.22 5.69 5.67
CA ALA A 130 5.04 6.33 4.38
C ALA A 130 5.94 7.57 4.18
N SER A 131 6.28 8.26 5.26
CA SER A 131 7.11 9.48 5.25
C SER A 131 8.62 9.23 5.23
N ARG A 132 9.06 7.97 5.20
CA ARG A 132 10.49 7.60 5.33
C ARG A 132 11.41 8.24 4.29
N ASP A 133 10.92 8.44 3.07
CA ASP A 133 11.67 8.93 1.93
C ASP A 133 11.38 10.40 1.60
N LEU A 134 10.66 11.13 2.47
CA LEU A 134 10.38 12.55 2.25
C LEU A 134 11.68 13.38 2.26
N ALA A 135 11.76 14.31 1.34
CA ALA A 135 12.89 15.22 1.25
C ALA A 135 12.99 16.14 2.48
N VAL A 136 14.21 16.33 2.96
CA VAL A 136 14.50 17.19 4.11
C VAL A 136 15.50 18.26 3.76
N GLU A 137 15.42 19.40 4.46
CA GLU A 137 16.41 20.45 4.42
C GLU A 137 17.04 20.67 5.80
N ASN A 138 18.31 21.07 5.81
CA ASN A 138 19.02 21.40 7.04
C ASN A 138 18.99 22.91 7.28
N PHE A 139 18.91 23.32 8.54
CA PHE A 139 18.94 24.70 8.95
C PHE A 139 19.65 24.89 10.29
N ASP A 140 20.15 26.10 10.54
CA ASP A 140 20.74 26.43 11.84
C ASP A 140 19.64 26.66 12.89
N CYS A 141 19.65 25.85 13.92
CA CYS A 141 18.69 25.89 15.01
C CYS A 141 19.35 26.43 16.29
N ALA A 142 18.81 27.52 16.84
CA ALA A 142 19.28 28.04 18.14
C ALA A 142 18.74 27.14 19.27
N THR A 143 19.64 26.48 19.99
CA THR A 143 19.28 25.74 21.21
C THR A 143 19.50 26.59 22.44
N PRO A 144 19.02 26.20 23.64
CA PRO A 144 19.29 26.92 24.89
C PRO A 144 20.78 27.06 25.23
N VAL A 145 21.65 26.24 24.62
CA VAL A 145 23.09 26.21 24.94
C VAL A 145 23.95 26.75 23.79
N SER A 146 23.64 26.41 22.55
CA SER A 146 24.43 26.81 21.37
C SER A 146 23.61 26.68 20.07
N THR A 147 24.26 26.87 18.92
CA THR A 147 23.66 26.57 17.62
C THR A 147 23.87 25.11 17.28
N ALA A 148 22.83 24.43 16.78
CA ALA A 148 22.86 23.08 16.25
C ALA A 148 22.34 23.03 14.82
N GLN A 149 22.73 22.01 14.04
CA GLN A 149 22.08 21.72 12.77
C GLN A 149 20.72 21.02 13.03
N GLY A 150 19.64 21.66 12.63
CA GLY A 150 18.29 21.12 12.62
C GLY A 150 17.93 20.55 11.26
N THR A 151 16.85 19.77 11.22
CA THR A 151 16.29 19.19 9.98
C THR A 151 14.79 19.40 9.98
N ARG A 152 14.24 19.78 8.83
CA ARG A 152 12.80 19.88 8.61
C ARG A 152 12.42 19.31 7.25
N LEU A 153 11.15 18.95 7.05
CA LEU A 153 10.67 18.56 5.73
C LEU A 153 10.80 19.75 4.77
N GLN A 154 11.30 19.46 3.56
CA GLN A 154 11.45 20.49 2.53
C GLN A 154 10.08 20.88 2.00
N ASP A 155 9.28 19.91 1.58
CA ASP A 155 7.93 20.08 1.06
C ASP A 155 6.99 19.05 1.71
N PRO A 156 6.20 19.45 2.73
CA PRO A 156 5.23 18.55 3.34
C PRO A 156 4.21 18.02 2.34
N PRO A 157 3.80 16.75 2.42
CA PRO A 157 2.85 16.15 1.50
C PRO A 157 1.45 16.77 1.64
N ILE A 158 0.62 16.56 0.62
CA ILE A 158 -0.81 16.84 0.70
C ILE A 158 -1.50 15.57 1.16
N ILE A 159 -2.24 15.63 2.26
CA ILE A 159 -3.04 14.53 2.78
C ILE A 159 -4.42 14.57 2.11
N VAL A 160 -4.81 13.47 1.48
CA VAL A 160 -6.08 13.37 0.76
C VAL A 160 -6.89 12.19 1.29
N PRO A 161 -7.81 12.40 2.25
CA PRO A 161 -8.72 11.37 2.69
C PRO A 161 -9.80 11.08 1.64
N ILE A 162 -10.12 9.79 1.47
CA ILE A 162 -11.33 9.36 0.76
C ILE A 162 -12.48 9.34 1.78
N ILE A 163 -13.39 10.27 1.65
CA ILE A 163 -14.52 10.43 2.58
C ILE A 163 -15.53 9.29 2.34
N ARG A 164 -16.07 8.70 3.42
CA ARG A 164 -16.11 9.05 4.85
C ARG A 164 -14.94 8.47 5.65
N ALA A 165 -14.58 7.20 5.46
CA ALA A 165 -13.70 6.46 6.36
C ALA A 165 -12.29 7.07 6.45
N GLY A 166 -11.76 7.61 5.36
CA GLY A 166 -10.45 8.28 5.32
C GLY A 166 -10.33 9.48 6.25
N LEU A 167 -11.46 10.14 6.64
CA LEU A 167 -11.42 11.24 7.61
C LEU A 167 -10.82 10.81 8.96
N GLY A 168 -11.01 9.56 9.37
CA GLY A 168 -10.42 9.04 10.61
C GLY A 168 -8.88 9.03 10.59
N MET A 169 -8.27 9.09 9.42
CA MET A 169 -6.82 9.07 9.26
C MET A 169 -6.19 10.48 9.15
N VAL A 170 -7.00 11.54 9.05
CA VAL A 170 -6.49 12.93 8.91
C VAL A 170 -5.77 13.39 10.17
N ASP A 171 -6.41 13.28 11.33
CA ASP A 171 -5.81 13.68 12.61
C ASP A 171 -4.48 12.98 12.91
N PRO A 172 -4.37 11.64 12.78
CA PRO A 172 -3.07 10.98 12.95
C PRO A 172 -2.04 11.41 11.91
N ALA A 173 -2.43 11.69 10.66
CA ALA A 173 -1.51 12.19 9.65
C ALA A 173 -1.00 13.59 9.99
N LEU A 174 -1.87 14.52 10.38
CA LEU A 174 -1.49 15.86 10.80
C LEU A 174 -0.70 15.89 12.12
N SER A 175 -0.92 14.91 13.01
CA SER A 175 -0.10 14.78 14.23
C SER A 175 1.35 14.40 13.92
N MET A 176 1.58 13.66 12.83
CA MET A 176 2.91 13.27 12.36
C MET A 176 3.55 14.33 11.48
N ILE A 177 2.75 15.02 10.66
CA ILE A 177 3.21 16.04 9.69
C ILE A 177 2.33 17.29 9.86
N PRO A 178 2.60 18.14 10.89
CA PRO A 178 1.73 19.27 11.23
C PRO A 178 1.58 20.31 10.13
N ASP A 179 2.59 20.47 9.27
CA ASP A 179 2.61 21.44 8.17
C ASP A 179 1.98 20.91 6.88
N ALA A 180 1.44 19.67 6.88
CA ALA A 180 0.79 19.10 5.71
C ALA A 180 -0.51 19.85 5.37
N GLN A 181 -0.76 20.04 4.08
CA GLN A 181 -2.04 20.52 3.57
C GLN A 181 -3.03 19.35 3.47
N VAL A 182 -4.33 19.64 3.55
CA VAL A 182 -5.38 18.62 3.40
C VAL A 182 -6.27 18.98 2.22
N GLY A 183 -6.40 18.04 1.28
CA GLY A 183 -7.43 18.07 0.25
C GLY A 183 -8.49 17.00 0.55
N PHE A 184 -9.63 17.02 -0.14
CA PHE A 184 -10.72 16.09 0.14
C PHE A 184 -11.28 15.50 -1.14
N ILE A 185 -11.49 14.18 -1.13
CA ILE A 185 -12.25 13.46 -2.17
C ILE A 185 -13.40 12.73 -1.50
N GLY A 186 -14.63 13.08 -1.88
CA GLY A 186 -15.84 12.41 -1.43
C GLY A 186 -16.33 11.42 -2.47
N MET A 187 -16.47 10.15 -2.07
CA MET A 187 -16.98 9.07 -2.91
C MET A 187 -18.21 8.45 -2.26
N ALA A 188 -19.28 8.33 -3.02
CA ALA A 188 -20.41 7.48 -2.70
C ALA A 188 -20.34 6.21 -3.53
N ARG A 189 -20.90 5.11 -3.03
CA ARG A 189 -21.09 3.88 -3.78
C ARG A 189 -22.50 3.90 -4.37
N ASN A 190 -22.61 3.67 -5.67
CA ASN A 190 -23.91 3.38 -6.26
C ASN A 190 -24.40 2.03 -5.71
N GLU A 191 -25.60 1.98 -5.15
CA GLU A 191 -26.12 0.78 -4.47
C GLU A 191 -26.43 -0.36 -5.46
N GLU A 192 -26.73 -0.04 -6.71
CA GLU A 192 -27.07 -1.03 -7.76
C GLU A 192 -25.83 -1.52 -8.52
N THR A 193 -24.92 -0.60 -8.92
CA THR A 193 -23.76 -0.95 -9.75
C THR A 193 -22.50 -1.18 -8.95
N HIS A 194 -22.49 -0.79 -7.67
CA HIS A 194 -21.31 -0.75 -6.79
C HIS A 194 -20.16 0.14 -7.30
N GLU A 195 -20.41 0.94 -8.32
CA GLU A 195 -19.41 1.87 -8.85
C GLU A 195 -19.25 3.11 -7.97
N PRO A 196 -18.02 3.65 -7.88
CA PRO A 196 -17.76 4.87 -7.13
C PRO A 196 -18.33 6.09 -7.88
N VAL A 197 -19.15 6.90 -7.16
CA VAL A 197 -19.70 8.15 -7.65
C VAL A 197 -19.08 9.30 -6.86
N PRO A 198 -18.27 10.18 -7.47
CA PRO A 198 -17.70 11.34 -6.79
C PRO A 198 -18.80 12.36 -6.48
N TYR A 199 -18.75 12.94 -5.27
CA TYR A 199 -19.66 14.03 -4.86
C TYR A 199 -18.91 15.23 -4.28
N LEU A 200 -17.61 15.11 -3.99
CA LEU A 200 -16.77 16.18 -3.48
C LEU A 200 -15.36 16.06 -4.05
N GLU A 201 -14.85 17.17 -4.57
CA GLU A 201 -13.47 17.34 -4.98
C GLU A 201 -12.98 18.71 -4.47
N ALA A 202 -12.27 18.71 -3.34
CA ALA A 202 -11.65 19.90 -2.78
C ALA A 202 -10.12 19.70 -2.76
N LEU A 203 -9.49 19.95 -3.90
CA LEU A 203 -8.08 19.70 -4.17
C LEU A 203 -7.47 20.92 -4.86
N PRO A 204 -6.14 21.17 -4.73
CA PRO A 204 -5.43 22.10 -5.60
C PRO A 204 -5.64 21.77 -7.08
N GLU A 205 -5.67 22.78 -7.94
CA GLU A 205 -5.82 22.60 -9.38
C GLU A 205 -4.61 21.92 -10.01
N ASP A 206 -3.40 22.23 -9.52
CA ASP A 206 -2.13 21.66 -9.97
C ASP A 206 -1.40 21.00 -8.81
N LEU A 207 -1.03 19.74 -9.01
CA LEU A 207 -0.30 18.88 -8.07
C LEU A 207 1.09 18.51 -8.59
N THR A 208 1.55 19.18 -9.67
CA THR A 208 2.87 18.90 -10.27
C THR A 208 3.98 19.12 -9.24
N GLY A 209 4.83 18.11 -9.08
CA GLY A 209 5.95 18.11 -8.14
C GLY A 209 5.56 18.00 -6.67
N ARG A 210 4.29 17.79 -6.35
CA ARG A 210 3.82 17.61 -4.96
C ARG A 210 3.71 16.13 -4.61
N THR A 211 4.21 15.77 -3.44
CA THR A 211 3.95 14.47 -2.83
C THR A 211 2.53 14.43 -2.28
N VAL A 212 1.78 13.36 -2.56
CA VAL A 212 0.39 13.18 -2.13
C VAL A 212 0.24 11.88 -1.35
N PHE A 213 -0.31 11.97 -0.14
CA PHE A 213 -0.71 10.81 0.67
C PHE A 213 -2.22 10.65 0.60
N VAL A 214 -2.68 9.63 -0.12
CA VAL A 214 -4.10 9.27 -0.15
C VAL A 214 -4.38 8.32 1.01
N VAL A 215 -5.30 8.67 1.89
CA VAL A 215 -5.60 7.90 3.10
C VAL A 215 -7.02 7.34 3.05
N ASP A 216 -7.12 6.02 3.16
CA ASP A 216 -8.37 5.28 3.27
C ASP A 216 -8.13 4.02 4.11
N PRO A 217 -8.89 3.75 5.19
CA PRO A 217 -8.68 2.57 6.01
C PRO A 217 -8.69 1.25 5.24
N MET A 218 -9.40 1.16 4.12
CA MET A 218 -9.65 -0.12 3.46
C MET A 218 -9.47 -0.06 1.95
N LEU A 219 -8.59 -0.90 1.43
CA LEU A 219 -8.48 -1.20 0.01
C LEU A 219 -9.18 -2.54 -0.27
N ALA A 220 -10.48 -2.51 -0.59
CA ALA A 220 -11.26 -3.71 -0.91
C ALA A 220 -11.16 -4.07 -2.40
N THR A 221 -12.07 -3.58 -3.25
CA THR A 221 -12.05 -3.80 -4.70
C THR A 221 -11.10 -2.86 -5.44
N GLY A 222 -10.64 -1.79 -4.80
CA GLY A 222 -9.83 -0.74 -5.40
C GLY A 222 -10.62 0.38 -6.10
N GLY A 223 -11.92 0.23 -6.32
CA GLY A 223 -12.70 1.18 -7.13
C GLY A 223 -12.58 2.65 -6.67
N SER A 224 -12.83 2.94 -5.39
CA SER A 224 -12.73 4.31 -4.84
C SER A 224 -11.31 4.85 -4.89
N LEU A 225 -10.33 4.03 -4.51
CA LEU A 225 -8.93 4.43 -4.52
C LEU A 225 -8.44 4.71 -5.95
N LEU A 226 -8.73 3.82 -6.90
CA LEU A 226 -8.37 4.01 -8.32
C LEU A 226 -8.97 5.27 -8.92
N HIS A 227 -10.23 5.59 -8.57
CA HIS A 227 -10.86 6.83 -9.01
C HIS A 227 -10.11 8.05 -8.44
N ALA A 228 -9.83 8.05 -7.14
CA ALA A 228 -9.08 9.12 -6.50
C ALA A 228 -7.68 9.30 -7.12
N LEU A 229 -6.97 8.20 -7.37
CA LEU A 229 -5.63 8.22 -7.98
C LEU A 229 -5.66 8.77 -9.42
N ARG A 230 -6.67 8.40 -10.24
CA ARG A 230 -6.83 8.96 -11.58
C ARG A 230 -7.08 10.47 -11.56
N LEU A 231 -7.90 10.93 -10.62
CA LEU A 231 -8.16 12.35 -10.42
C LEU A 231 -6.89 13.12 -10.04
N LEU A 232 -6.10 12.59 -9.10
CA LEU A 232 -4.84 13.20 -8.66
C LEU A 232 -3.80 13.20 -9.79
N ALA A 233 -3.64 12.08 -10.50
CA ALA A 233 -2.75 11.99 -11.65
C ALA A 233 -3.17 12.94 -12.79
N GLY A 234 -4.48 13.09 -13.02
CA GLY A 234 -5.03 14.06 -13.98
C GLY A 234 -4.73 15.53 -13.61
N ARG A 235 -4.42 15.82 -12.35
CA ARG A 235 -3.95 17.12 -11.83
C ARG A 235 -2.43 17.24 -11.76
N GLY A 236 -1.68 16.30 -12.34
CA GLY A 236 -0.23 16.33 -12.44
C GLY A 236 0.52 15.65 -11.29
N ALA A 237 -0.15 14.97 -10.34
CA ALA A 237 0.53 14.24 -9.29
C ALA A 237 1.26 13.01 -9.86
N THR A 238 2.56 12.90 -9.58
CA THR A 238 3.43 11.80 -10.02
C THR A 238 4.06 11.03 -8.86
N ASP A 239 3.96 11.56 -7.64
CA ASP A 239 4.44 10.96 -6.40
C ASP A 239 3.26 10.78 -5.44
N ILE A 240 2.62 9.62 -5.52
CA ILE A 240 1.41 9.30 -4.76
C ILE A 240 1.64 8.06 -3.90
N THR A 241 1.40 8.19 -2.60
CA THR A 241 1.38 7.05 -1.67
C THR A 241 -0.04 6.83 -1.16
N ALA A 242 -0.60 5.66 -1.44
CA ALA A 242 -1.84 5.19 -0.82
C ALA A 242 -1.52 4.56 0.54
N ILE A 243 -2.22 4.96 1.59
CA ILE A 243 -2.03 4.48 2.97
C ILE A 243 -3.32 3.82 3.44
N CYS A 244 -3.30 2.49 3.62
CA CYS A 244 -4.47 1.70 4.01
C CYS A 244 -4.18 0.89 5.27
N MET A 245 -5.16 0.73 6.17
CA MET A 245 -5.02 -0.15 7.34
C MET A 245 -5.01 -1.61 6.92
N VAL A 246 -5.96 -1.98 6.06
CA VAL A 246 -6.09 -3.32 5.50
C VAL A 246 -6.36 -3.22 4.00
N SER A 247 -5.64 -4.03 3.25
CA SER A 247 -5.84 -4.20 1.81
C SER A 247 -6.30 -5.63 1.52
N ALA A 248 -7.15 -5.82 0.53
CA ALA A 248 -7.46 -7.13 -0.01
C ALA A 248 -6.62 -7.40 -1.26
N GLN A 249 -6.21 -8.66 -1.46
CA GLN A 249 -5.44 -9.05 -2.64
C GLN A 249 -6.09 -8.59 -3.97
N PRO A 250 -7.42 -8.73 -4.19
CA PRO A 250 -8.07 -8.22 -5.40
C PRO A 250 -7.92 -6.71 -5.61
N GLY A 251 -7.92 -5.92 -4.52
CA GLY A 251 -7.70 -4.48 -4.61
C GLY A 251 -6.25 -4.11 -4.94
N VAL A 252 -5.31 -4.86 -4.37
CA VAL A 252 -3.87 -4.73 -4.68
C VAL A 252 -3.61 -5.07 -6.15
N ASP A 253 -4.20 -6.15 -6.65
CA ASP A 253 -4.08 -6.55 -8.05
C ASP A 253 -4.66 -5.48 -8.99
N ALA A 254 -5.85 -4.94 -8.68
CA ALA A 254 -6.46 -3.86 -9.44
C ALA A 254 -5.61 -2.58 -9.47
N LEU A 255 -4.93 -2.28 -8.35
CA LEU A 255 -3.99 -1.17 -8.28
C LEU A 255 -2.77 -1.41 -9.18
N ALA A 256 -2.20 -2.61 -9.12
CA ALA A 256 -1.04 -2.99 -9.93
C ALA A 256 -1.34 -2.96 -11.44
N GLU A 257 -2.58 -3.31 -11.83
CA GLU A 257 -3.05 -3.27 -13.21
C GLU A 257 -3.29 -1.87 -13.77
N SER A 258 -3.39 -0.86 -12.89
CA SER A 258 -3.86 0.48 -13.26
C SER A 258 -2.86 1.35 -14.01
N ASP A 259 -1.58 0.98 -14.06
CA ASP A 259 -0.47 1.81 -14.58
C ASP A 259 -0.32 3.19 -13.91
N LEU A 260 -0.95 3.41 -12.75
CA LEU A 260 -0.86 4.67 -12.02
C LEU A 260 0.44 4.73 -11.19
N PRO A 261 1.06 5.91 -11.05
CA PRO A 261 2.27 6.10 -10.26
C PRO A 261 1.91 6.09 -8.77
N VAL A 262 1.69 4.91 -8.18
CA VAL A 262 1.27 4.77 -6.79
C VAL A 262 2.14 3.77 -6.04
N ARG A 263 2.53 4.16 -4.82
CA ARG A 263 3.08 3.28 -3.79
C ARG A 263 1.95 2.93 -2.80
N LEU A 264 1.91 1.70 -2.32
CA LEU A 264 0.97 1.27 -1.29
C LEU A 264 1.71 1.03 0.03
N VAL A 265 1.22 1.65 1.12
CA VAL A 265 1.63 1.35 2.50
C VAL A 265 0.42 0.80 3.24
N THR A 266 0.54 -0.41 3.79
CA THR A 266 -0.58 -1.09 4.47
C THR A 266 -0.08 -1.92 5.66
N ALA A 267 -0.95 -2.16 6.66
CA ALA A 267 -0.58 -3.00 7.80
C ALA A 267 -0.83 -4.49 7.54
N ALA A 268 -1.73 -4.83 6.60
CA ALA A 268 -1.95 -6.21 6.19
C ALA A 268 -2.57 -6.30 4.79
N ILE A 269 -2.33 -7.42 4.12
CA ILE A 269 -3.02 -7.81 2.89
C ILE A 269 -3.80 -9.09 3.18
N ASP A 270 -5.11 -8.99 3.12
CA ASP A 270 -6.05 -10.10 3.31
C ASP A 270 -6.34 -10.81 1.98
N PRO A 271 -6.62 -12.13 1.99
CA PRO A 271 -6.59 -12.92 0.76
C PRO A 271 -7.76 -12.69 -0.19
N SER A 272 -8.93 -12.25 0.31
CA SER A 272 -10.16 -12.27 -0.50
C SER A 272 -11.18 -11.22 -0.08
N LEU A 273 -12.24 -11.14 -0.89
CA LEU A 273 -13.48 -10.44 -0.60
C LEU A 273 -14.63 -11.46 -0.52
N ASN A 274 -15.67 -11.14 0.29
CA ASN A 274 -16.92 -11.88 0.26
C ASN A 274 -17.86 -11.40 -0.87
N GLU A 275 -19.07 -11.95 -0.95
CA GLU A 275 -20.08 -11.62 -1.98
C GLU A 275 -20.53 -10.16 -1.93
N ASP A 276 -20.48 -9.53 -0.75
CA ASP A 276 -20.82 -8.11 -0.55
C ASP A 276 -19.60 -7.19 -0.73
N ALA A 277 -18.49 -7.71 -1.24
CA ALA A 277 -17.21 -7.03 -1.42
C ALA A 277 -16.56 -6.53 -0.12
N TYR A 278 -16.84 -7.16 1.03
CA TYR A 278 -16.07 -6.94 2.27
C TYR A 278 -14.78 -7.75 2.26
N ILE A 279 -13.74 -7.18 2.83
CA ILE A 279 -12.44 -7.83 3.02
C ILE A 279 -12.59 -9.00 4.00
N VAL A 280 -11.99 -10.16 3.69
CA VAL A 280 -12.03 -11.36 4.53
C VAL A 280 -10.59 -11.78 4.88
N PRO A 281 -10.25 -11.86 6.19
CA PRO A 281 -11.07 -11.66 7.40
C PRO A 281 -11.49 -10.19 7.66
N GLY A 282 -10.76 -9.21 7.15
CA GLY A 282 -11.12 -7.79 7.20
C GLY A 282 -11.26 -7.21 8.62
N LEU A 283 -12.06 -6.14 8.69
CA LEU A 283 -12.40 -5.45 9.94
C LEU A 283 -13.83 -4.88 9.94
N GLY A 284 -14.69 -5.33 9.01
CA GLY A 284 -16.05 -4.81 8.79
C GLY A 284 -16.08 -3.49 8.01
N ASP A 285 -17.15 -2.70 8.12
CA ASP A 285 -17.23 -1.35 7.53
C ASP A 285 -16.53 -0.34 8.43
N ALA A 286 -15.40 0.20 7.96
CA ALA A 286 -14.61 1.17 8.71
C ALA A 286 -15.38 2.50 8.92
N GLY A 287 -16.18 2.91 7.94
CA GLY A 287 -16.99 4.13 8.05
C GLY A 287 -18.06 4.02 9.14
N ASP A 288 -18.76 2.90 9.19
CA ASP A 288 -19.78 2.66 10.21
C ASP A 288 -19.16 2.45 11.60
N ARG A 289 -18.01 1.78 11.67
CA ARG A 289 -17.28 1.63 12.94
C ARG A 289 -16.67 2.95 13.46
N LEU A 290 -16.39 3.91 12.56
CA LEU A 290 -15.92 5.25 12.93
C LEU A 290 -17.07 6.19 13.33
N TYR A 291 -18.15 6.22 12.54
CA TYR A 291 -19.15 7.29 12.57
C TYR A 291 -20.56 6.81 12.85
N GLY A 292 -20.77 5.51 12.96
CA GLY A 292 -22.10 4.90 13.03
C GLY A 292 -22.68 4.62 11.65
N PRO A 293 -23.77 3.85 11.59
CA PRO A 293 -24.43 3.48 10.34
C PRO A 293 -24.98 4.73 9.61
N ARG A 294 -25.03 4.66 8.27
CA ARG A 294 -25.51 5.79 7.43
C ARG A 294 -26.99 6.11 7.66
N ASN A 295 -27.79 5.08 7.88
CA ASN A 295 -29.20 5.22 8.16
C ASN A 295 -29.40 5.30 9.67
N ILE A 296 -29.63 6.51 10.18
CA ILE A 296 -30.03 6.72 11.56
C ILE A 296 -31.55 6.72 11.53
N ASP A 297 -32.18 5.66 12.02
CA ASP A 297 -33.62 5.69 12.34
C ASP A 297 -33.75 6.64 13.54
N LEU A 298 -34.26 7.86 13.26
CA LEU A 298 -34.56 8.90 14.25
C LEU A 298 -35.90 8.62 14.94
#